data_9026c137c1de12c64cdca3959a6ba96c
#
_entry.id   9026c137c1de12c64cdca3959a6ba96c
#
_cell.length_a   1.000
_cell.length_b   1.000
_cell.length_c   1.000
_cell.angle_alpha   90.00
_cell.angle_beta   90.00
_cell.angle_gamma   90.00
#
_symmetry.space_group_name_H-M   'P 1'
#
loop_
_entity.id
_entity.type
_entity.pdbx_description
1 polymer ?
#
loop_
_entity_poly.entity_id
_entity_poly.type
_entity_poly.pdbx_seq_one_letter_code
_entity_poly.pdbx_strand_id
1 'polypeptide(L)'
;MGILSKLEPNRVFYYFEEICQIPHGSTNTKEISDYCVNFAKEHGLRVQQDDANNVIIWKNGSQGYEDHAPVMLQGHMDMVCEKEADCDIDMQTQGLDLQLEDNVISARGTTLGGDDGIAVAYALAILESTDIPHPPLEVVFTVDEEIGMLGAAALDMSPLKARTMLNMDSEDEGYLLVSCAGGLTAKAHLPVKRDSVTDVSYMQLTVNGLLGGHSGVEIDKGRANANIMLGRALYELAQDCEYKIVSIEGGKKDNAIPREAHAVLAVKNGDVAAASAKVKALQEIYRKEYCHTDAEITVTIDRASQDITCDPMDRETTERIVTALMNLPNGIQNMSFAVEGLVQTSLNLGIMMTDAQEVCLSYSVRSSVETQKEYL
;
A
#
# COMPACT_ATOMS: atom_id res chain seq x y z
N MET A 1 33.97 12.49 -8.73
CA MET A 1 32.92 12.70 -9.78
C MET A 1 31.90 11.64 -9.53
N GLY A 2 30.65 12.04 -9.37
CA GLY A 2 29.58 11.10 -9.10
C GLY A 2 29.32 10.14 -10.26
N ILE A 3 28.67 9.03 -9.99
CA ILE A 3 28.36 7.96 -10.96
C ILE A 3 27.44 8.48 -12.08
N LEU A 4 26.52 9.41 -11.74
CA LEU A 4 25.54 9.99 -12.65
C LEU A 4 26.01 11.28 -13.33
N SER A 5 27.22 11.76 -13.04
CA SER A 5 27.73 13.07 -13.45
C SER A 5 27.83 13.32 -14.97
N LYS A 6 27.67 12.29 -15.79
CA LYS A 6 27.68 12.38 -17.26
C LYS A 6 26.31 12.33 -17.90
N LEU A 7 25.25 12.17 -17.11
CA LEU A 7 23.88 12.10 -17.61
C LEU A 7 23.28 13.50 -17.77
N GLU A 8 22.37 13.62 -18.71
CA GLU A 8 21.59 14.84 -18.95
C GLU A 8 20.09 14.58 -18.70
N PRO A 9 19.38 15.51 -18.06
CA PRO A 9 19.81 16.84 -17.58
C PRO A 9 20.74 16.75 -16.36
N ASN A 10 21.95 17.25 -16.48
CA ASN A 10 23.01 17.05 -15.48
C ASN A 10 22.61 17.47 -14.06
N ARG A 11 21.90 18.62 -13.90
CA ARG A 11 21.52 19.09 -12.55
C ARG A 11 20.48 18.20 -11.88
N VAL A 12 19.58 17.57 -12.64
CA VAL A 12 18.62 16.61 -12.10
C VAL A 12 19.34 15.39 -11.54
N PHE A 13 20.23 14.79 -12.33
CA PHE A 13 20.99 13.62 -11.89
C PHE A 13 21.99 13.93 -10.77
N TYR A 14 22.51 15.16 -10.72
CA TYR A 14 23.31 15.61 -9.59
C TYR A 14 22.51 15.60 -8.29
N TYR A 15 21.31 16.22 -8.27
CA TYR A 15 20.47 16.24 -7.08
C TYR A 15 19.94 14.87 -6.72
N PHE A 16 19.61 14.04 -7.70
CA PHE A 16 19.20 12.66 -7.44
C PHE A 16 20.32 11.85 -6.76
N GLU A 17 21.55 11.98 -7.23
CA GLU A 17 22.70 11.32 -6.62
C GLU A 17 22.95 11.81 -5.17
N GLU A 18 22.82 13.13 -4.91
CA GLU A 18 22.92 13.70 -3.56
C GLU A 18 21.84 13.16 -2.63
N ILE A 19 20.56 13.10 -3.08
CA ILE A 19 19.43 12.57 -2.33
C ILE A 19 19.67 11.10 -1.96
N CYS A 20 20.14 10.29 -2.89
CA CYS A 20 20.41 8.88 -2.65
C CYS A 20 21.51 8.63 -1.59
N GLN A 21 22.32 9.62 -1.26
CA GLN A 21 23.31 9.52 -0.18
C GLN A 21 22.72 9.83 1.21
N ILE A 22 21.48 10.31 1.28
CA ILE A 22 20.78 10.66 2.52
C ILE A 22 19.80 9.52 2.83
N PRO A 23 19.86 8.87 4.00
CA PRO A 23 18.83 7.93 4.44
C PRO A 23 17.48 8.64 4.55
N HIS A 24 16.47 8.18 3.79
CA HIS A 24 15.17 8.84 3.72
C HIS A 24 13.98 7.88 3.58
N GLY A 25 14.04 6.73 4.23
CA GLY A 25 12.88 5.85 4.34
C GLY A 25 11.71 6.53 5.06
N SER A 26 10.47 6.08 4.82
CA SER A 26 9.30 6.55 5.55
C SER A 26 9.54 6.52 7.05
N THR A 27 9.09 7.55 7.78
CA THR A 27 9.38 7.85 9.20
C THR A 27 10.80 8.29 9.52
N ASN A 28 11.75 8.19 8.59
CA ASN A 28 13.14 8.63 8.75
C ASN A 28 13.46 9.82 7.81
N THR A 29 12.62 10.84 7.79
CA THR A 29 12.60 11.90 6.77
C THR A 29 13.28 13.20 7.19
N LYS A 30 13.78 13.29 8.42
CA LYS A 30 14.32 14.55 8.95
C LYS A 30 15.55 15.05 8.19
N GLU A 31 16.50 14.18 7.85
CA GLU A 31 17.74 14.56 7.18
C GLU A 31 17.49 15.07 5.76
N ILE A 32 16.65 14.38 4.98
CA ILE A 32 16.27 14.82 3.62
C ILE A 32 15.49 16.12 3.65
N SER A 33 14.59 16.30 4.61
CA SER A 33 13.85 17.54 4.83
C SER A 33 14.79 18.70 5.15
N ASP A 34 15.76 18.51 6.04
CA ASP A 34 16.77 19.52 6.38
C ASP A 34 17.69 19.83 5.20
N TYR A 35 18.02 18.85 4.37
CA TYR A 35 18.75 19.06 3.13
C TYR A 35 18.00 20.03 2.20
N CYS A 36 16.70 19.81 1.96
CA CYS A 36 15.87 20.69 1.15
C CYS A 36 15.75 22.11 1.74
N VAL A 37 15.63 22.23 3.07
CA VAL A 37 15.63 23.52 3.76
C VAL A 37 16.95 24.26 3.60
N ASN A 38 18.08 23.57 3.76
CA ASN A 38 19.41 24.15 3.60
C ASN A 38 19.67 24.57 2.16
N PHE A 39 19.30 23.72 1.20
CA PHE A 39 19.32 24.07 -0.22
C PHE A 39 18.59 25.40 -0.49
N ALA A 40 17.35 25.56 0.00
CA ALA A 40 16.57 26.76 -0.22
C ALA A 40 17.26 28.01 0.40
N LYS A 41 17.81 27.88 1.60
CA LYS A 41 18.56 28.98 2.25
C LYS A 41 19.81 29.38 1.49
N GLU A 42 20.58 28.41 0.99
CA GLU A 42 21.80 28.67 0.20
C GLU A 42 21.51 29.39 -1.10
N HIS A 43 20.36 29.12 -1.71
CA HIS A 43 19.89 29.79 -2.94
C HIS A 43 19.05 31.05 -2.68
N GLY A 44 18.94 31.51 -1.41
CA GLY A 44 18.20 32.73 -1.06
C GLY A 44 16.68 32.63 -1.29
N LEU A 45 16.14 31.41 -1.29
CA LEU A 45 14.71 31.15 -1.49
C LEU A 45 13.95 31.17 -0.16
N ARG A 46 12.70 31.63 -0.21
CA ARG A 46 11.82 31.49 0.94
C ARG A 46 11.49 30.02 1.16
N VAL A 47 11.57 29.59 2.42
CA VAL A 47 11.28 28.18 2.80
C VAL A 47 10.52 28.11 4.10
N GLN A 48 9.68 27.09 4.23
CA GLN A 48 8.98 26.70 5.44
C GLN A 48 9.09 25.17 5.60
N GLN A 49 9.40 24.73 6.81
CA GLN A 49 9.37 23.31 7.23
C GLN A 49 8.34 23.20 8.34
N ASP A 50 7.50 22.18 8.30
CA ASP A 50 6.52 21.91 9.35
C ASP A 50 7.03 20.83 10.35
N ASP A 51 6.23 20.58 11.38
CA ASP A 51 6.57 19.59 12.42
C ASP A 51 6.55 18.13 11.92
N ALA A 52 5.89 17.88 10.78
CA ALA A 52 5.89 16.57 10.12
C ALA A 52 7.11 16.37 9.21
N ASN A 53 7.95 17.39 9.01
CA ASN A 53 9.06 17.47 8.07
C ASN A 53 8.66 17.72 6.60
N ASN A 54 7.42 18.13 6.31
CA ASN A 54 7.11 18.63 4.97
C ASN A 54 7.85 19.95 4.72
N VAL A 55 8.20 20.23 3.47
CA VAL A 55 8.93 21.44 3.08
C VAL A 55 8.19 22.17 1.97
N ILE A 56 7.98 23.48 2.14
CA ILE A 56 7.47 24.36 1.09
C ILE A 56 8.55 25.38 0.73
N ILE A 57 8.87 25.50 -0.57
CA ILE A 57 9.85 26.43 -1.10
C ILE A 57 9.17 27.34 -2.13
N TRP A 58 9.40 28.64 -2.03
CA TRP A 58 8.85 29.61 -2.99
C TRP A 58 9.96 30.24 -3.82
N LYS A 59 9.75 30.31 -5.13
CA LYS A 59 10.60 31.03 -6.09
C LYS A 59 9.77 32.05 -6.87
N ASN A 60 10.23 33.28 -6.95
CA ASN A 60 9.58 34.32 -7.75
C ASN A 60 9.62 33.96 -9.24
N GLY A 61 8.64 34.45 -10.03
CA GLY A 61 8.65 34.25 -11.47
C GLY A 61 9.91 34.84 -12.11
N SER A 62 10.41 34.18 -13.15
CA SER A 62 11.51 34.69 -13.96
C SER A 62 11.08 35.95 -14.75
N GLN A 63 12.04 36.67 -15.31
CA GLN A 63 11.78 37.91 -16.07
C GLN A 63 10.72 37.69 -17.15
N GLY A 64 9.65 38.49 -17.06
CA GLY A 64 8.49 38.43 -17.97
C GLY A 64 7.39 37.46 -17.54
N TYR A 65 7.58 36.75 -16.42
CA TYR A 65 6.61 35.80 -15.87
C TYR A 65 6.21 36.14 -14.42
N GLU A 66 6.65 37.28 -13.88
CA GLU A 66 6.49 37.65 -12.46
C GLU A 66 5.04 37.74 -12.02
N ASP A 67 4.17 38.23 -12.91
CA ASP A 67 2.75 38.45 -12.65
C ASP A 67 1.85 37.27 -13.06
N HIS A 68 2.43 36.17 -13.50
CA HIS A 68 1.64 34.98 -13.83
C HIS A 68 1.12 34.27 -12.57
N ALA A 69 0.04 33.52 -12.74
CA ALA A 69 -0.46 32.66 -11.65
C ALA A 69 0.63 31.65 -11.23
N PRO A 70 0.82 31.44 -9.94
CA PRO A 70 1.82 30.49 -9.46
C PRO A 70 1.46 29.05 -9.87
N VAL A 71 2.49 28.25 -10.11
CA VAL A 71 2.39 26.81 -10.35
C VAL A 71 3.05 26.07 -9.21
N MET A 72 2.41 25.01 -8.75
CA MET A 72 2.93 24.10 -7.73
C MET A 72 3.63 22.93 -8.39
N LEU A 73 4.84 22.60 -7.92
CA LEU A 73 5.52 21.34 -8.18
C LEU A 73 5.45 20.51 -6.90
N GLN A 74 5.00 19.28 -6.99
CA GLN A 74 4.84 18.43 -5.81
C GLN A 74 5.47 17.07 -6.05
N GLY A 75 6.15 16.55 -5.02
CA GLY A 75 6.69 15.20 -4.91
C GLY A 75 6.88 14.83 -3.45
N HIS A 76 7.11 13.55 -3.15
CA HIS A 76 7.42 13.11 -1.79
C HIS A 76 8.91 12.80 -1.61
N MET A 77 9.39 12.95 -0.38
CA MET A 77 10.80 12.81 -0.03
C MET A 77 11.15 11.44 0.53
N ASP A 78 10.18 10.68 1.00
CA ASP A 78 10.41 9.35 1.54
C ASP A 78 10.43 8.27 0.45
N MET A 79 10.95 7.11 0.80
CA MET A 79 11.02 5.94 -0.08
C MET A 79 10.72 4.65 0.67
N VAL A 80 10.28 3.62 -0.04
CA VAL A 80 10.22 2.24 0.47
C VAL A 80 11.64 1.72 0.69
N CYS A 81 11.94 1.26 1.90
CA CYS A 81 13.23 0.69 2.26
C CYS A 81 13.17 -0.85 2.30
N GLU A 82 13.47 -1.49 1.17
CA GLU A 82 13.61 -2.94 1.07
C GLU A 82 15.02 -3.29 0.59
N LYS A 83 15.55 -4.43 1.06
CA LYS A 83 16.88 -4.91 0.66
C LYS A 83 16.93 -6.43 0.50
N GLU A 84 17.87 -6.89 -0.32
CA GLU A 84 18.19 -8.30 -0.48
C GLU A 84 18.74 -8.90 0.82
N ALA A 85 18.55 -10.20 1.00
CA ALA A 85 18.90 -10.89 2.25
C ALA A 85 20.41 -10.86 2.56
N ASP A 86 21.25 -10.75 1.54
CA ASP A 86 22.71 -10.68 1.60
C ASP A 86 23.27 -9.26 1.50
N CYS A 87 22.42 -8.23 1.50
CA CYS A 87 22.83 -6.83 1.49
C CYS A 87 23.11 -6.34 2.91
N ASP A 88 24.32 -5.84 3.14
CA ASP A 88 24.77 -5.35 4.45
C ASP A 88 24.41 -3.87 4.71
N ILE A 89 23.87 -3.13 3.74
CA ILE A 89 23.53 -1.71 3.89
C ILE A 89 22.45 -1.57 4.98
N ASP A 90 22.69 -0.68 5.94
CA ASP A 90 21.69 -0.21 6.89
C ASP A 90 21.01 1.05 6.31
N MET A 91 19.86 0.86 5.68
CA MET A 91 19.11 1.95 5.04
C MET A 91 18.55 3.00 6.01
N GLN A 92 18.69 2.82 7.32
CA GLN A 92 18.34 3.83 8.32
C GLN A 92 19.46 4.86 8.53
N THR A 93 20.70 4.49 8.23
CA THR A 93 21.88 5.29 8.57
C THR A 93 22.90 5.48 7.43
N GLN A 94 22.71 4.75 6.32
CA GLN A 94 23.63 4.76 5.19
C GLN A 94 22.91 5.13 3.89
N GLY A 95 23.62 5.85 3.02
CA GLY A 95 23.18 6.12 1.65
C GLY A 95 23.21 4.86 0.77
N LEU A 96 22.61 4.96 -0.40
CA LEU A 96 22.48 3.88 -1.38
C LEU A 96 23.77 3.70 -2.20
N ASP A 97 24.10 2.47 -2.56
CA ASP A 97 25.17 2.14 -3.52
C ASP A 97 24.63 2.16 -4.95
N LEU A 98 24.67 3.33 -5.58
CA LEU A 98 24.14 3.52 -6.93
C LEU A 98 24.97 2.80 -7.98
N GLN A 99 24.32 2.29 -8.99
CA GLN A 99 24.94 1.74 -10.20
C GLN A 99 24.22 2.24 -11.47
N LEU A 100 24.97 2.35 -12.55
CA LEU A 100 24.47 2.72 -13.88
C LEU A 100 24.91 1.65 -14.87
N GLU A 101 23.96 0.85 -15.35
CA GLU A 101 24.20 -0.22 -16.33
C GLU A 101 23.16 -0.11 -17.46
N ASP A 102 23.62 -0.14 -18.71
CA ASP A 102 22.77 -0.11 -19.90
C ASP A 102 21.69 1.00 -19.91
N ASN A 103 22.02 2.20 -19.43
CA ASN A 103 21.13 3.35 -19.24
C ASN A 103 20.04 3.17 -18.16
N VAL A 104 20.18 2.19 -17.28
CA VAL A 104 19.33 1.98 -16.12
C VAL A 104 20.10 2.37 -14.87
N ILE A 105 19.49 3.23 -14.04
CA ILE A 105 19.99 3.55 -12.71
C ILE A 105 19.32 2.60 -11.73
N SER A 106 20.11 2.00 -10.85
CA SER A 106 19.62 1.13 -9.77
C SER A 106 20.48 1.30 -8.52
N ALA A 107 20.06 0.74 -7.41
CA ALA A 107 20.85 0.62 -6.19
C ALA A 107 21.20 -0.85 -5.96
N ARG A 108 22.45 -1.11 -5.56
CA ARG A 108 22.95 -2.48 -5.38
C ARG A 108 22.37 -3.10 -4.11
N GLY A 109 21.54 -4.12 -4.30
CA GLY A 109 20.96 -4.91 -3.21
C GLY A 109 19.86 -4.19 -2.41
N THR A 110 19.41 -3.00 -2.86
CA THR A 110 18.33 -2.24 -2.19
C THR A 110 17.36 -1.66 -3.19
N THR A 111 16.21 -1.16 -2.72
CA THR A 111 15.36 -0.22 -3.46
C THR A 111 16.14 1.06 -3.78
N LEU A 112 15.75 1.77 -4.85
CA LEU A 112 16.43 2.98 -5.36
C LEU A 112 15.85 4.29 -4.83
N GLY A 113 14.53 4.34 -4.55
CA GLY A 113 13.82 5.59 -4.24
C GLY A 113 13.70 6.53 -5.45
N GLY A 114 13.61 5.98 -6.66
CA GLY A 114 13.28 6.75 -7.85
C GLY A 114 11.91 7.39 -7.75
N ASP A 115 10.96 6.66 -7.22
CA ASP A 115 9.70 7.05 -6.67
C ASP A 115 9.93 7.54 -5.21
N ASP A 116 9.80 8.82 -4.87
CA ASP A 116 9.61 9.96 -5.81
C ASP A 116 10.82 10.92 -5.75
N GLY A 117 12.01 10.38 -5.43
CA GLY A 117 13.26 11.14 -5.35
C GLY A 117 13.60 11.87 -6.65
N ILE A 118 13.13 11.35 -7.81
CA ILE A 118 13.34 12.03 -9.09
C ILE A 118 12.56 13.34 -9.19
N ALA A 119 11.33 13.42 -8.66
CA ALA A 119 10.55 14.65 -8.60
C ALA A 119 11.23 15.69 -7.72
N VAL A 120 11.76 15.27 -6.56
CA VAL A 120 12.54 16.15 -5.69
C VAL A 120 13.75 16.70 -6.45
N ALA A 121 14.48 15.85 -7.17
CA ALA A 121 15.65 16.26 -7.96
C ALA A 121 15.28 17.23 -9.10
N TYR A 122 14.17 16.99 -9.83
CA TYR A 122 13.66 17.94 -10.83
C TYR A 122 13.33 19.30 -10.23
N ALA A 123 12.61 19.30 -9.13
CA ALA A 123 12.22 20.54 -8.47
C ALA A 123 13.43 21.33 -7.97
N LEU A 124 14.43 20.68 -7.36
CA LEU A 124 15.66 21.31 -6.91
C LEU A 124 16.45 21.90 -8.10
N ALA A 125 16.56 21.17 -9.21
CA ALA A 125 17.23 21.66 -10.41
C ALA A 125 16.55 22.89 -11.02
N ILE A 126 15.20 22.94 -11.04
CA ILE A 126 14.42 24.08 -11.48
C ILE A 126 14.57 25.27 -10.50
N LEU A 127 14.56 25.00 -9.20
CA LEU A 127 14.74 26.01 -8.17
C LEU A 127 16.14 26.67 -8.23
N GLU A 128 17.19 25.92 -8.51
CA GLU A 128 18.54 26.46 -8.70
C GLU A 128 18.67 27.25 -9.99
N SER A 129 18.02 26.82 -11.08
CA SER A 129 18.18 27.37 -12.41
C SER A 129 17.90 28.88 -12.46
N THR A 130 18.73 29.61 -13.23
CA THR A 130 18.57 31.04 -13.53
C THR A 130 18.19 31.29 -14.99
N ASP A 131 18.14 30.27 -15.83
CA ASP A 131 17.95 30.36 -17.29
C ASP A 131 16.67 29.67 -17.77
N ILE A 132 15.99 28.90 -16.92
CA ILE A 132 14.67 28.30 -17.23
C ILE A 132 13.59 29.34 -16.98
N PRO A 133 12.82 29.80 -18.02
CA PRO A 133 11.68 30.66 -17.80
C PRO A 133 10.56 29.94 -17.04
N HIS A 134 10.03 30.57 -15.99
CA HIS A 134 8.97 29.98 -15.16
C HIS A 134 8.09 31.03 -14.49
N PRO A 135 6.79 30.77 -14.25
CA PRO A 135 5.95 31.59 -13.39
C PRO A 135 6.43 31.52 -11.93
N PRO A 136 5.84 32.25 -10.99
CA PRO A 136 6.10 32.01 -9.57
C PRO A 136 5.88 30.54 -9.25
N LEU A 137 6.81 29.92 -8.51
CA LEU A 137 6.76 28.50 -8.14
C LEU A 137 6.49 28.35 -6.64
N GLU A 138 5.65 27.39 -6.33
CA GLU A 138 5.41 26.84 -4.99
C GLU A 138 5.82 25.36 -5.02
N VAL A 139 6.99 25.04 -4.52
CA VAL A 139 7.46 23.64 -4.46
C VAL A 139 7.06 23.05 -3.13
N VAL A 140 6.36 21.93 -3.17
CA VAL A 140 5.86 21.23 -1.99
C VAL A 140 6.44 19.83 -1.96
N PHE A 141 7.30 19.58 -0.99
CA PHE A 141 7.82 18.25 -0.68
C PHE A 141 7.11 17.68 0.53
N THR A 142 6.42 16.57 0.33
CA THR A 142 5.74 15.83 1.40
C THR A 142 6.58 14.67 1.91
N VAL A 143 6.18 14.09 3.02
CA VAL A 143 6.84 12.94 3.65
C VAL A 143 5.80 11.86 3.95
N ASP A 144 6.28 10.61 4.18
CA ASP A 144 5.47 9.48 4.59
C ASP A 144 4.29 9.21 3.62
N GLU A 145 4.54 9.38 2.32
CA GLU A 145 3.60 9.03 1.26
C GLU A 145 3.37 7.53 1.25
N GLU A 146 4.43 6.74 1.24
CA GLU A 146 4.50 5.29 1.09
C GLU A 146 3.79 4.51 2.22
N ILE A 147 3.51 5.18 3.33
CA ILE A 147 2.77 4.62 4.46
C ILE A 147 1.38 5.24 4.66
N GLY A 148 0.89 5.95 3.64
CA GLY A 148 -0.49 6.45 3.58
C GLY A 148 -0.65 7.97 3.49
N MET A 149 0.29 8.68 2.85
CA MET A 149 0.24 10.14 2.62
C MET A 149 0.13 10.95 3.92
N LEU A 150 0.81 10.51 4.99
CA LEU A 150 0.66 11.11 6.32
C LEU A 150 1.14 12.57 6.34
N GLY A 151 2.25 12.86 5.66
CA GLY A 151 2.77 14.22 5.52
C GLY A 151 1.80 15.14 4.78
N ALA A 152 1.25 14.69 3.66
CA ALA A 152 0.27 15.46 2.90
C ALA A 152 -0.99 15.75 3.71
N ALA A 153 -1.46 14.78 4.53
CA ALA A 153 -2.61 14.96 5.42
C ALA A 153 -2.35 15.96 6.54
N ALA A 154 -1.10 16.11 7.00
CA ALA A 154 -0.70 17.03 8.06
C ALA A 154 -0.37 18.44 7.56
N LEU A 155 -0.16 18.61 6.24
CA LEU A 155 0.32 19.86 5.65
C LEU A 155 -0.68 21.01 5.78
N ASP A 156 -0.24 22.15 6.33
CA ASP A 156 -1.00 23.41 6.23
C ASP A 156 -0.86 24.02 4.84
N MET A 157 -1.92 23.94 4.05
CA MET A 157 -1.99 24.50 2.71
C MET A 157 -2.35 25.98 2.68
N SER A 158 -2.63 26.62 3.82
CA SER A 158 -3.08 28.03 3.87
C SER A 158 -2.11 29.04 3.26
N PRO A 159 -0.78 28.87 3.27
CA PRO A 159 0.17 29.78 2.65
C PRO A 159 0.27 29.63 1.13
N LEU A 160 -0.29 28.58 0.53
CA LEU A 160 -0.21 28.27 -0.89
C LEU A 160 -1.27 29.02 -1.69
N LYS A 161 -0.88 29.52 -2.87
CA LYS A 161 -1.74 30.32 -3.78
C LYS A 161 -1.97 29.63 -5.13
N ALA A 162 -1.11 28.69 -5.50
CA ALA A 162 -1.21 27.97 -6.76
C ALA A 162 -2.57 27.26 -6.90
N ARG A 163 -3.10 27.25 -8.13
CA ARG A 163 -4.32 26.51 -8.51
C ARG A 163 -4.03 25.46 -9.59
N THR A 164 -2.80 25.46 -10.07
CA THR A 164 -2.27 24.43 -10.97
C THR A 164 -1.16 23.72 -10.23
N MET A 165 -1.28 22.40 -10.09
CA MET A 165 -0.27 21.53 -9.47
C MET A 165 0.21 20.52 -10.50
N LEU A 166 1.51 20.34 -10.57
CA LEU A 166 2.18 19.25 -11.26
C LEU A 166 2.69 18.30 -10.16
N ASN A 167 1.95 17.24 -9.91
CA ASN A 167 2.41 16.11 -9.11
C ASN A 167 3.25 15.22 -10.04
N MET A 168 4.46 14.93 -9.66
CA MET A 168 5.44 14.25 -10.52
C MET A 168 5.66 12.78 -10.10
N ASP A 169 4.71 12.21 -9.41
CA ASP A 169 4.69 10.90 -8.78
C ASP A 169 4.00 9.84 -9.68
N SER A 170 4.03 10.04 -10.99
CA SER A 170 3.48 9.11 -11.99
C SER A 170 4.58 8.41 -12.75
N GLU A 171 4.51 7.08 -12.87
CA GLU A 171 5.55 6.24 -13.47
C GLU A 171 5.38 6.08 -15.00
N ASP A 172 4.17 6.23 -15.53
CA ASP A 172 3.88 5.97 -16.94
C ASP A 172 4.30 7.14 -17.84
N GLU A 173 5.32 6.93 -18.68
CA GLU A 173 5.78 7.92 -19.65
C GLU A 173 4.71 8.31 -20.66
N GLY A 174 4.49 9.61 -20.83
CA GLY A 174 3.54 10.17 -21.80
C GLY A 174 2.09 10.21 -21.34
N TYR A 175 1.79 9.83 -20.10
CA TYR A 175 0.47 9.90 -19.51
C TYR A 175 0.36 11.07 -18.53
N LEU A 176 -0.75 11.80 -18.60
CA LEU A 176 -1.13 12.84 -17.65
C LEU A 176 -2.39 12.41 -16.93
N LEU A 177 -2.27 12.01 -15.66
CA LEU A 177 -3.41 11.72 -14.81
C LEU A 177 -4.03 13.03 -14.32
N VAL A 178 -5.30 13.25 -14.64
CA VAL A 178 -6.00 14.50 -14.33
C VAL A 178 -6.94 14.41 -13.14
N SER A 179 -7.13 13.20 -12.60
CA SER A 179 -7.96 12.94 -11.42
C SER A 179 -7.63 11.60 -10.79
N CYS A 180 -7.98 11.43 -9.52
CA CYS A 180 -7.90 10.17 -8.80
C CYS A 180 -9.16 9.91 -7.99
N ALA A 181 -9.40 8.66 -7.61
CA ALA A 181 -10.44 8.31 -6.66
C ALA A 181 -10.02 8.72 -5.24
N GLY A 182 -10.98 9.15 -4.43
CA GLY A 182 -10.76 9.27 -2.99
C GLY A 182 -10.68 7.89 -2.33
N GLY A 183 -9.91 7.78 -1.24
CA GLY A 183 -9.76 6.56 -0.46
C GLY A 183 -10.09 6.77 1.02
N LEU A 184 -10.38 5.67 1.72
CA LEU A 184 -10.40 5.58 3.18
C LEU A 184 -10.09 4.14 3.61
N THR A 185 -9.58 4.00 4.83
CA THR A 185 -9.46 2.69 5.49
C THR A 185 -10.63 2.49 6.45
N ALA A 186 -11.43 1.44 6.22
CA ALA A 186 -12.50 1.02 7.12
C ALA A 186 -12.07 -0.22 7.91
N LYS A 187 -12.28 -0.22 9.24
CA LYS A 187 -11.95 -1.36 10.09
C LYS A 187 -13.19 -1.87 10.81
N ALA A 188 -13.48 -3.15 10.63
CA ALA A 188 -14.52 -3.84 11.39
C ALA A 188 -13.87 -4.63 12.53
N HIS A 189 -14.21 -4.26 13.76
CA HIS A 189 -13.72 -4.89 14.99
C HIS A 189 -14.76 -5.88 15.51
N LEU A 190 -14.44 -7.17 15.51
CA LEU A 190 -15.28 -8.26 15.94
C LEU A 190 -14.78 -8.81 17.30
N PRO A 191 -15.39 -8.44 18.43
CA PRO A 191 -14.95 -8.89 19.74
C PRO A 191 -14.96 -10.41 19.87
N VAL A 192 -13.92 -10.98 20.49
CA VAL A 192 -13.73 -12.43 20.64
C VAL A 192 -14.06 -12.87 22.05
N LYS A 193 -14.91 -13.90 22.16
CA LYS A 193 -15.06 -14.71 23.37
C LYS A 193 -14.51 -16.09 23.11
N ARG A 194 -13.88 -16.69 24.14
CA ARG A 194 -13.24 -17.99 24.04
C ARG A 194 -13.81 -18.95 25.08
N ASP A 195 -13.87 -20.24 24.76
CA ASP A 195 -14.21 -21.30 25.69
C ASP A 195 -13.35 -22.53 25.45
N SER A 196 -13.10 -23.29 26.50
CA SER A 196 -12.36 -24.52 26.41
C SER A 196 -13.15 -25.60 25.68
N VAL A 197 -12.45 -26.47 24.96
CA VAL A 197 -13.04 -27.59 24.22
C VAL A 197 -12.34 -28.91 24.55
N THR A 198 -13.04 -30.00 24.38
CA THR A 198 -12.50 -31.36 24.48
C THR A 198 -12.85 -32.14 23.23
N ASP A 199 -12.17 -33.21 22.95
CA ASP A 199 -12.41 -34.10 21.80
C ASP A 199 -12.25 -33.39 20.44
N VAL A 200 -11.22 -32.58 20.32
CA VAL A 200 -10.90 -31.86 19.08
C VAL A 200 -9.48 -32.14 18.60
N SER A 201 -9.29 -31.97 17.28
CA SER A 201 -8.00 -31.87 16.63
C SER A 201 -7.80 -30.46 16.11
N TYR A 202 -6.62 -29.89 16.36
CA TYR A 202 -6.28 -28.58 15.82
C TYR A 202 -5.76 -28.72 14.38
N MET A 203 -6.46 -28.04 13.47
CA MET A 203 -6.20 -28.09 12.03
C MET A 203 -5.94 -26.68 11.52
N GLN A 204 -5.07 -26.54 10.52
CA GLN A 204 -4.83 -25.29 9.81
C GLN A 204 -5.44 -25.37 8.42
N LEU A 205 -6.43 -24.54 8.16
CA LEU A 205 -7.02 -24.30 6.84
C LEU A 205 -6.25 -23.17 6.19
N THR A 206 -5.72 -23.39 4.98
CA THR A 206 -4.90 -22.40 4.26
C THR A 206 -5.42 -22.20 2.86
N VAL A 207 -5.53 -20.95 2.42
CA VAL A 207 -5.72 -20.54 1.04
C VAL A 207 -4.44 -19.86 0.59
N ASN A 208 -3.86 -20.26 -0.54
CA ASN A 208 -2.58 -19.77 -1.05
C ASN A 208 -2.52 -19.87 -2.58
N GLY A 209 -1.42 -19.37 -3.19
CA GLY A 209 -1.16 -19.49 -4.61
C GLY A 209 -1.91 -18.47 -5.48
N LEU A 210 -2.43 -17.39 -4.87
CA LEU A 210 -3.10 -16.32 -5.61
C LEU A 210 -2.09 -15.29 -6.13
N LEU A 211 -2.45 -14.62 -7.24
CA LEU A 211 -1.60 -13.60 -7.86
C LEU A 211 -1.54 -12.31 -7.02
N GLY A 212 -2.65 -11.94 -6.38
CA GLY A 212 -2.75 -10.67 -5.68
C GLY A 212 -2.71 -9.47 -6.64
N GLY A 213 -2.27 -8.32 -6.15
CA GLY A 213 -2.14 -7.09 -6.94
C GLY A 213 -2.58 -5.86 -6.16
N HIS A 214 -2.47 -4.68 -6.78
CA HIS A 214 -2.89 -3.42 -6.18
C HIS A 214 -4.41 -3.28 -6.21
N SER A 215 -5.05 -3.04 -5.05
CA SER A 215 -6.51 -2.99 -4.91
C SER A 215 -7.18 -1.78 -5.59
N GLY A 216 -6.39 -0.79 -6.03
CA GLY A 216 -6.88 0.34 -6.81
C GLY A 216 -6.87 0.06 -8.32
N VAL A 217 -5.67 -0.10 -8.88
CA VAL A 217 -5.47 -0.17 -10.35
C VAL A 217 -5.68 -1.56 -10.94
N GLU A 218 -5.78 -2.61 -10.12
CA GLU A 218 -5.94 -4.00 -10.59
C GLU A 218 -7.19 -4.70 -10.03
N ILE A 219 -8.08 -3.98 -9.35
CA ILE A 219 -9.31 -4.54 -8.80
C ILE A 219 -10.25 -5.08 -9.89
N ASP A 220 -10.13 -4.56 -11.11
CA ASP A 220 -10.88 -4.94 -12.30
C ASP A 220 -10.38 -6.23 -12.97
N LYS A 221 -9.22 -6.76 -12.54
CA LYS A 221 -8.62 -7.98 -13.13
C LYS A 221 -9.34 -9.27 -12.72
N GLY A 222 -10.32 -9.20 -11.82
CA GLY A 222 -11.10 -10.35 -11.38
C GLY A 222 -10.30 -11.38 -10.56
N ARG A 223 -9.18 -10.96 -9.95
CA ARG A 223 -8.34 -11.83 -9.13
C ARG A 223 -9.03 -12.19 -7.82
N ALA A 224 -8.78 -13.39 -7.33
CA ALA A 224 -9.28 -13.87 -6.07
C ALA A 224 -8.64 -13.11 -4.89
N ASN A 225 -9.44 -12.90 -3.83
CA ASN A 225 -8.98 -12.38 -2.55
C ASN A 225 -8.93 -13.54 -1.54
N ALA A 226 -7.75 -13.85 -0.99
CA ALA A 226 -7.55 -14.99 -0.11
C ALA A 226 -8.41 -14.94 1.15
N ASN A 227 -8.65 -13.76 1.73
CA ASN A 227 -9.48 -13.58 2.91
C ASN A 227 -10.94 -13.97 2.63
N ILE A 228 -11.46 -13.57 1.48
CA ILE A 228 -12.83 -13.91 1.04
C ILE A 228 -12.94 -15.42 0.74
N MET A 229 -11.92 -15.98 0.06
CA MET A 229 -11.89 -17.41 -0.25
C MET A 229 -11.82 -18.26 1.01
N LEU A 230 -11.06 -17.82 2.02
CA LEU A 230 -11.00 -18.48 3.33
C LEU A 230 -12.36 -18.39 4.05
N GLY A 231 -13.02 -17.22 4.03
CA GLY A 231 -14.35 -17.04 4.60
C GLY A 231 -15.38 -18.01 3.99
N ARG A 232 -15.38 -18.15 2.64
CA ARG A 232 -16.22 -19.12 1.94
C ARG A 232 -15.86 -20.57 2.33
N ALA A 233 -14.60 -20.90 2.44
CA ALA A 233 -14.17 -22.24 2.84
C ALA A 233 -14.64 -22.60 4.27
N LEU A 234 -14.57 -21.65 5.19
CA LEU A 234 -15.09 -21.80 6.56
C LEU A 234 -16.61 -22.00 6.55
N TYR A 235 -17.35 -21.22 5.78
CA TYR A 235 -18.81 -21.36 5.64
C TYR A 235 -19.19 -22.74 5.09
N GLU A 236 -18.51 -23.20 4.05
CA GLU A 236 -18.75 -24.52 3.46
C GLU A 236 -18.40 -25.67 4.41
N LEU A 237 -17.34 -25.54 5.21
CA LEU A 237 -17.00 -26.50 6.24
C LEU A 237 -18.06 -26.61 7.32
N ALA A 238 -18.66 -25.50 7.72
CA ALA A 238 -19.71 -25.47 8.75
C ALA A 238 -20.98 -26.24 8.36
N GLN A 239 -21.16 -26.55 7.07
CA GLN A 239 -22.33 -27.35 6.63
C GLN A 239 -22.19 -28.84 6.97
N ASP A 240 -20.96 -29.35 7.08
CA ASP A 240 -20.67 -30.77 7.22
C ASP A 240 -19.87 -31.13 8.49
N CYS A 241 -19.26 -30.13 9.14
CA CYS A 241 -18.31 -30.32 10.23
C CYS A 241 -18.56 -29.37 11.40
N GLU A 242 -18.38 -29.86 12.62
CA GLU A 242 -18.37 -29.04 13.83
C GLU A 242 -16.94 -28.56 14.11
N TYR A 243 -16.74 -27.26 14.11
CA TYR A 243 -15.45 -26.64 14.42
C TYR A 243 -15.62 -25.29 15.14
N LYS A 244 -14.53 -24.81 15.74
CA LYS A 244 -14.38 -23.46 16.29
C LYS A 244 -13.10 -22.83 15.76
N ILE A 245 -13.11 -21.52 15.53
CA ILE A 245 -11.91 -20.78 15.12
C ILE A 245 -11.03 -20.54 16.33
N VAL A 246 -9.72 -20.76 16.20
CA VAL A 246 -8.70 -20.36 17.19
C VAL A 246 -8.11 -19.02 16.80
N SER A 247 -7.68 -18.89 15.54
CA SER A 247 -7.18 -17.66 14.93
C SER A 247 -7.49 -17.66 13.44
N ILE A 248 -7.51 -16.45 12.86
CA ILE A 248 -7.70 -16.24 11.44
C ILE A 248 -6.83 -15.04 11.02
N GLU A 249 -6.05 -15.22 9.95
CA GLU A 249 -5.11 -14.22 9.47
C GLU A 249 -5.02 -14.23 7.95
N GLY A 250 -4.79 -13.06 7.34
CA GLY A 250 -4.52 -12.96 5.91
C GLY A 250 -4.26 -11.54 5.45
N GLY A 251 -3.36 -11.40 4.47
CA GLY A 251 -2.91 -10.14 3.93
C GLY A 251 -1.99 -9.36 4.88
N LYS A 252 -1.22 -8.41 4.30
CA LYS A 252 -0.24 -7.61 5.04
C LYS A 252 -0.44 -6.10 4.86
N LYS A 253 -1.06 -5.70 3.74
CA LYS A 253 -1.37 -4.30 3.39
C LYS A 253 -2.82 -4.20 2.96
N ASP A 254 -3.53 -3.18 3.38
CA ASP A 254 -4.95 -2.99 3.06
C ASP A 254 -5.17 -2.61 1.58
N ASN A 255 -4.19 -1.95 0.96
CA ASN A 255 -4.19 -1.59 -0.46
C ASN A 255 -3.73 -2.73 -1.41
N ALA A 256 -3.42 -3.91 -0.89
CA ALA A 256 -3.05 -5.09 -1.68
C ALA A 256 -4.15 -6.16 -1.62
N ILE A 257 -4.45 -6.80 -2.76
CA ILE A 257 -5.32 -7.98 -2.81
C ILE A 257 -4.57 -9.15 -2.17
N PRO A 258 -5.07 -9.76 -1.06
CA PRO A 258 -4.37 -10.80 -0.34
C PRO A 258 -4.10 -12.05 -1.20
N ARG A 259 -2.87 -12.54 -1.16
CA ARG A 259 -2.41 -13.73 -1.88
C ARG A 259 -2.55 -15.01 -1.08
N GLU A 260 -2.59 -14.87 0.25
CA GLU A 260 -2.67 -15.97 1.21
C GLU A 260 -3.52 -15.59 2.41
N ALA A 261 -4.19 -16.57 2.99
CA ALA A 261 -4.90 -16.46 4.25
C ALA A 261 -4.99 -17.82 4.91
N HIS A 262 -5.03 -17.85 6.24
CA HIS A 262 -5.15 -19.10 6.99
C HIS A 262 -6.01 -18.95 8.25
N ALA A 263 -6.58 -20.06 8.68
CA ALA A 263 -7.29 -20.18 9.95
C ALA A 263 -6.81 -21.41 10.72
N VAL A 264 -6.59 -21.26 12.00
CA VAL A 264 -6.42 -22.38 12.92
C VAL A 264 -7.79 -22.73 13.51
N LEU A 265 -8.17 -23.99 13.38
CA LEU A 265 -9.47 -24.51 13.74
C LEU A 265 -9.34 -25.63 14.79
N ALA A 266 -10.22 -25.63 15.79
CA ALA A 266 -10.49 -26.77 16.65
C ALA A 266 -11.64 -27.57 16.03
N VAL A 267 -11.32 -28.63 15.28
CA VAL A 267 -12.29 -29.49 14.58
C VAL A 267 -12.62 -30.68 15.46
N LYS A 268 -13.89 -31.04 15.60
CA LYS A 268 -14.30 -32.24 16.33
C LYS A 268 -13.64 -33.48 15.76
N ASN A 269 -13.11 -34.38 16.61
CA ASN A 269 -12.31 -35.52 16.15
C ASN A 269 -13.07 -36.41 15.15
N GLY A 270 -14.37 -36.59 15.34
CA GLY A 270 -15.22 -37.35 14.41
C GLY A 270 -15.37 -36.73 13.02
N ASP A 271 -15.12 -35.43 12.86
CA ASP A 271 -15.37 -34.67 11.64
C ASP A 271 -14.10 -34.37 10.83
N VAL A 272 -12.90 -34.73 11.36
CA VAL A 272 -11.60 -34.42 10.68
C VAL A 272 -11.53 -35.01 9.27
N ALA A 273 -12.01 -36.25 9.07
CA ALA A 273 -12.02 -36.86 7.74
C ALA A 273 -13.01 -36.17 6.78
N ALA A 274 -14.17 -35.77 7.27
CA ALA A 274 -15.16 -35.02 6.49
C ALA A 274 -14.62 -33.65 6.12
N ALA A 275 -13.97 -32.93 7.05
CA ALA A 275 -13.33 -31.64 6.79
C ALA A 275 -12.26 -31.74 5.67
N SER A 276 -11.39 -32.77 5.74
CA SER A 276 -10.38 -32.99 4.70
C SER A 276 -10.98 -33.30 3.33
N ALA A 277 -12.05 -34.10 3.28
CA ALA A 277 -12.75 -34.40 2.04
C ALA A 277 -13.45 -33.16 1.46
N LYS A 278 -14.07 -32.34 2.30
CA LYS A 278 -14.73 -31.08 1.90
C LYS A 278 -13.73 -30.08 1.32
N VAL A 279 -12.59 -29.86 2.00
CA VAL A 279 -11.54 -28.94 1.52
C VAL A 279 -10.97 -29.40 0.18
N LYS A 280 -10.75 -30.71 0.00
CA LYS A 280 -10.31 -31.27 -1.28
C LYS A 280 -11.33 -31.01 -2.40
N ALA A 281 -12.63 -31.11 -2.12
CA ALA A 281 -13.66 -30.77 -3.10
C ALA A 281 -13.67 -29.29 -3.42
N LEU A 282 -13.52 -28.41 -2.42
CA LEU A 282 -13.41 -26.94 -2.60
C LEU A 282 -12.21 -26.55 -3.44
N GLN A 283 -11.07 -27.21 -3.28
CA GLN A 283 -9.87 -27.02 -4.08
C GLN A 283 -10.18 -27.16 -5.60
N GLU A 284 -10.92 -28.20 -5.98
CA GLU A 284 -11.29 -28.45 -7.38
C GLU A 284 -12.31 -27.41 -7.90
N ILE A 285 -13.20 -26.93 -7.03
CA ILE A 285 -14.16 -25.86 -7.36
C ILE A 285 -13.41 -24.55 -7.61
N TYR A 286 -12.54 -24.14 -6.70
CA TYR A 286 -11.82 -22.86 -6.78
C TYR A 286 -10.88 -22.82 -7.98
N ARG A 287 -10.17 -23.92 -8.29
CA ARG A 287 -9.35 -24.03 -9.52
C ARG A 287 -10.15 -23.83 -10.80
N LYS A 288 -11.40 -24.31 -10.84
CA LYS A 288 -12.27 -24.10 -12.01
C LYS A 288 -12.78 -22.66 -12.10
N GLU A 289 -13.18 -22.08 -10.98
CA GLU A 289 -13.72 -20.72 -10.92
C GLU A 289 -12.67 -19.67 -11.30
N TYR A 290 -11.42 -19.88 -10.87
CA TYR A 290 -10.31 -18.93 -11.03
C TYR A 290 -9.23 -19.38 -12.03
N CYS A 291 -9.55 -20.30 -12.94
CA CYS A 291 -8.58 -20.90 -13.87
C CYS A 291 -7.91 -19.87 -14.81
N HIS A 292 -8.50 -18.69 -15.01
CA HIS A 292 -7.97 -17.64 -15.87
C HIS A 292 -7.23 -16.52 -15.12
N THR A 293 -7.47 -16.38 -13.81
CA THR A 293 -6.90 -15.30 -13.00
C THR A 293 -5.93 -15.81 -11.95
N ASP A 294 -6.24 -16.95 -11.30
CA ASP A 294 -5.47 -17.49 -10.18
C ASP A 294 -5.33 -19.02 -10.31
N ALA A 295 -4.78 -19.47 -11.46
CA ALA A 295 -4.70 -20.90 -11.81
C ALA A 295 -3.96 -21.77 -10.77
N GLU A 296 -3.04 -21.17 -10.01
CA GLU A 296 -2.25 -21.83 -8.96
C GLU A 296 -2.92 -21.84 -7.58
N ILE A 297 -4.19 -21.42 -7.49
CA ILE A 297 -4.91 -21.39 -6.21
C ILE A 297 -4.89 -22.75 -5.52
N THR A 298 -4.55 -22.76 -4.25
CA THR A 298 -4.55 -23.95 -3.39
C THR A 298 -5.36 -23.72 -2.13
N VAL A 299 -6.14 -24.73 -1.75
CA VAL A 299 -6.84 -24.78 -0.46
C VAL A 299 -6.52 -26.09 0.21
N THR A 300 -5.92 -26.03 1.38
CA THR A 300 -5.50 -27.23 2.14
C THR A 300 -5.99 -27.15 3.58
N ILE A 301 -6.13 -28.31 4.20
CA ILE A 301 -6.36 -28.43 5.64
C ILE A 301 -5.44 -29.53 6.19
N ASP A 302 -4.54 -29.13 7.06
CA ASP A 302 -3.52 -29.98 7.64
C ASP A 302 -3.53 -29.87 9.18
N ARG A 303 -2.83 -30.74 9.86
CA ARG A 303 -2.65 -30.56 11.31
C ARG A 303 -1.89 -29.26 11.58
N ALA A 304 -2.38 -28.48 12.53
CA ALA A 304 -1.70 -27.26 12.94
C ALA A 304 -0.30 -27.62 13.49
N SER A 305 0.71 -26.93 12.94
CA SER A 305 2.12 -27.13 13.33
C SER A 305 2.55 -26.26 14.52
N GLN A 306 1.74 -25.29 14.89
CA GLN A 306 2.02 -24.35 15.99
C GLN A 306 1.48 -24.89 17.31
N ASP A 307 2.20 -24.60 18.41
CA ASP A 307 1.68 -24.81 19.74
C ASP A 307 0.47 -23.89 19.99
N ILE A 308 -0.69 -24.49 20.23
CA ILE A 308 -1.91 -23.75 20.47
C ILE A 308 -1.89 -23.26 21.92
N THR A 309 -1.74 -21.95 22.09
CA THR A 309 -1.55 -21.31 23.39
C THR A 309 -2.83 -20.69 23.96
N CYS A 310 -3.94 -20.72 23.22
CA CYS A 310 -5.21 -20.13 23.65
C CYS A 310 -6.38 -21.08 23.32
N ASP A 311 -7.45 -20.98 24.10
CA ASP A 311 -8.70 -21.65 23.80
C ASP A 311 -9.30 -21.15 22.49
N PRO A 312 -10.06 -21.97 21.75
CA PRO A 312 -10.80 -21.54 20.57
C PRO A 312 -11.89 -20.51 20.93
N MET A 313 -12.30 -19.76 19.94
CA MET A 313 -13.42 -18.86 20.05
C MET A 313 -14.70 -19.65 20.36
N ASP A 314 -15.63 -19.06 21.11
CA ASP A 314 -16.90 -19.71 21.34
C ASP A 314 -17.69 -19.86 20.03
N ARG A 315 -18.78 -20.62 20.08
CA ARG A 315 -19.60 -20.89 18.91
C ARG A 315 -20.18 -19.60 18.30
N GLU A 316 -20.71 -18.72 19.14
CA GLU A 316 -21.34 -17.47 18.71
C GLU A 316 -20.30 -16.56 17.99
N THR A 317 -19.10 -16.45 18.53
CA THR A 317 -18.00 -15.69 17.92
C THR A 317 -17.58 -16.30 16.59
N THR A 318 -17.41 -17.64 16.53
CA THR A 318 -17.07 -18.35 15.28
C THR A 318 -18.11 -18.08 14.19
N GLU A 319 -19.40 -18.27 14.50
CA GLU A 319 -20.52 -18.05 13.58
C GLU A 319 -20.59 -16.58 13.12
N ARG A 320 -20.36 -15.63 14.03
CA ARG A 320 -20.33 -14.19 13.72
C ARG A 320 -19.22 -13.82 12.74
N ILE A 321 -18.00 -14.35 12.95
CA ILE A 321 -16.86 -14.09 12.05
C ILE A 321 -17.15 -14.66 10.67
N VAL A 322 -17.59 -15.91 10.57
CA VAL A 322 -17.95 -16.53 9.28
C VAL A 322 -19.06 -15.75 8.59
N THR A 323 -20.08 -15.33 9.34
CA THR A 323 -21.18 -14.51 8.81
C THR A 323 -20.69 -13.16 8.30
N ALA A 324 -19.79 -12.50 9.01
CA ALA A 324 -19.17 -11.24 8.58
C ALA A 324 -18.42 -11.42 7.26
N LEU A 325 -17.54 -12.43 7.15
CA LEU A 325 -16.77 -12.71 5.94
C LEU A 325 -17.65 -13.05 4.72
N MET A 326 -18.82 -13.63 4.94
CA MET A 326 -19.75 -13.97 3.86
C MET A 326 -20.67 -12.82 3.42
N ASN A 327 -20.87 -11.81 4.26
CA ASN A 327 -21.87 -10.77 4.00
C ASN A 327 -21.27 -9.36 3.87
N LEU A 328 -20.08 -9.10 4.42
CA LEU A 328 -19.39 -7.84 4.19
C LEU A 328 -18.96 -7.75 2.71
N PRO A 329 -19.17 -6.58 2.09
CA PRO A 329 -18.85 -6.41 0.66
C PRO A 329 -17.34 -6.52 0.41
N ASN A 330 -16.99 -6.92 -0.82
CA ASN A 330 -15.61 -6.89 -1.32
C ASN A 330 -15.61 -6.77 -2.84
N GLY A 331 -14.55 -6.18 -3.42
CA GLY A 331 -14.42 -6.01 -4.86
C GLY A 331 -15.15 -4.77 -5.38
N ILE A 332 -15.46 -4.78 -6.67
CA ILE A 332 -16.14 -3.68 -7.35
C ILE A 332 -17.61 -3.61 -6.91
N GLN A 333 -18.04 -2.45 -6.46
CA GLN A 333 -19.42 -2.17 -6.08
C GLN A 333 -20.16 -1.44 -7.18
N ASN A 334 -19.51 -0.47 -7.83
CA ASN A 334 -20.09 0.28 -8.94
C ASN A 334 -19.05 0.55 -10.04
N MET A 335 -19.49 0.42 -11.28
CA MET A 335 -18.77 0.95 -12.45
C MET A 335 -19.29 2.35 -12.78
N SER A 336 -18.45 3.19 -13.36
CA SER A 336 -18.85 4.53 -13.80
C SER A 336 -19.83 4.44 -14.97
N PHE A 337 -20.94 5.18 -14.88
CA PHE A 337 -21.84 5.38 -16.01
C PHE A 337 -21.37 6.46 -16.99
N ALA A 338 -20.45 7.31 -16.55
CA ALA A 338 -19.97 8.45 -17.35
C ALA A 338 -18.70 8.12 -18.14
N VAL A 339 -17.88 7.19 -17.62
CA VAL A 339 -16.60 6.79 -18.23
C VAL A 339 -16.59 5.28 -18.37
N GLU A 340 -16.56 4.80 -19.59
CA GLU A 340 -16.55 3.35 -19.88
C GLU A 340 -15.27 2.70 -19.33
N GLY A 341 -15.44 1.54 -18.69
CA GLY A 341 -14.34 0.76 -18.12
C GLY A 341 -13.80 1.27 -16.76
N LEU A 342 -14.22 2.46 -16.32
CA LEU A 342 -13.77 3.02 -15.04
C LEU A 342 -14.50 2.40 -13.86
N VAL A 343 -13.76 1.83 -12.91
CA VAL A 343 -14.28 1.43 -11.60
C VAL A 343 -14.57 2.69 -10.79
N GLN A 344 -15.85 2.93 -10.48
CA GLN A 344 -16.28 4.11 -9.71
C GLN A 344 -16.09 3.89 -8.21
N THR A 345 -16.52 2.72 -7.72
CA THR A 345 -16.53 2.42 -6.28
C THR A 345 -16.13 0.97 -6.05
N SER A 346 -15.17 0.75 -5.18
CA SER A 346 -14.68 -0.58 -4.82
C SER A 346 -14.15 -0.61 -3.40
N LEU A 347 -14.03 -1.81 -2.85
CA LEU A 347 -13.31 -2.03 -1.60
C LEU A 347 -12.59 -3.37 -1.63
N ASN A 348 -11.54 -3.49 -0.82
CA ASN A 348 -10.70 -4.67 -0.70
C ASN A 348 -10.49 -5.02 0.77
N LEU A 349 -10.89 -6.23 1.18
CA LEU A 349 -10.48 -6.78 2.48
C LEU A 349 -9.00 -7.14 2.40
N GLY A 350 -8.13 -6.18 2.72
CA GLY A 350 -6.68 -6.32 2.56
C GLY A 350 -6.00 -6.99 3.74
N ILE A 351 -6.49 -6.78 4.96
CA ILE A 351 -5.91 -7.37 6.18
C ILE A 351 -7.01 -8.00 7.02
N MET A 352 -6.73 -9.20 7.50
CA MET A 352 -7.53 -9.90 8.49
C MET A 352 -6.58 -10.42 9.56
N MET A 353 -6.82 -10.08 10.82
CA MET A 353 -5.93 -10.41 11.92
C MET A 353 -6.71 -10.70 13.20
N THR A 354 -6.26 -11.71 13.93
CA THR A 354 -6.75 -12.08 15.26
C THR A 354 -5.78 -11.61 16.33
N ASP A 355 -6.28 -10.92 17.34
CA ASP A 355 -5.55 -10.69 18.58
C ASP A 355 -6.24 -11.37 19.79
N ALA A 356 -5.86 -11.00 21.02
CA ALA A 356 -6.40 -11.61 22.22
C ALA A 356 -7.88 -11.25 22.46
N GLN A 357 -8.38 -10.14 21.93
CA GLN A 357 -9.68 -9.54 22.25
C GLN A 357 -10.63 -9.48 21.07
N GLU A 358 -10.10 -9.46 19.83
CA GLU A 358 -10.90 -9.25 18.63
C GLU A 358 -10.32 -9.90 17.38
N VAL A 359 -11.15 -10.00 16.35
CA VAL A 359 -10.73 -10.14 14.95
C VAL A 359 -10.96 -8.80 14.28
N CYS A 360 -9.90 -8.24 13.71
CA CYS A 360 -9.95 -7.00 12.94
C CYS A 360 -9.94 -7.32 11.43
N LEU A 361 -10.93 -6.75 10.71
CA LEU A 361 -11.01 -6.80 9.25
C LEU A 361 -10.74 -5.40 8.71
N SER A 362 -9.63 -5.17 8.02
CA SER A 362 -9.25 -3.87 7.47
C SER A 362 -9.47 -3.83 5.96
N TYR A 363 -10.21 -2.82 5.53
CA TYR A 363 -10.59 -2.57 4.14
C TYR A 363 -9.98 -1.30 3.61
N SER A 364 -9.44 -1.34 2.39
CA SER A 364 -9.19 -0.15 1.58
C SER A 364 -10.42 0.12 0.71
N VAL A 365 -11.12 1.22 0.98
CA VAL A 365 -12.31 1.67 0.24
C VAL A 365 -11.93 2.79 -0.70
N ARG A 366 -12.38 2.73 -1.94
CA ARG A 366 -12.09 3.73 -2.97
C ARG A 366 -13.35 4.12 -3.73
N SER A 367 -13.53 5.41 -3.98
CA SER A 367 -14.59 5.91 -4.85
C SER A 367 -14.25 7.27 -5.45
N SER A 368 -14.65 7.49 -6.70
CA SER A 368 -14.69 8.83 -7.32
C SER A 368 -15.92 9.66 -6.89
N VAL A 369 -16.81 9.07 -6.07
CA VAL A 369 -18.01 9.71 -5.52
C VAL A 369 -17.95 9.65 -4.00
N GLU A 370 -17.72 10.81 -3.35
CA GLU A 370 -17.50 10.94 -1.90
C GLU A 370 -18.61 10.24 -1.08
N THR A 371 -19.87 10.54 -1.38
CA THR A 371 -21.00 9.97 -0.64
C THR A 371 -21.14 8.45 -0.79
N GLN A 372 -20.63 7.86 -1.87
CA GLN A 372 -20.60 6.40 -2.03
C GLN A 372 -19.43 5.78 -1.26
N LYS A 373 -18.30 6.48 -1.17
CA LYS A 373 -17.18 6.07 -0.34
C LYS A 373 -17.58 5.99 1.14
N GLU A 374 -18.30 7.00 1.63
CA GLU A 374 -18.77 7.07 3.00
C GLU A 374 -19.93 6.09 3.31
N TYR A 375 -20.73 5.75 2.29
CA TYR A 375 -21.85 4.83 2.45
C TYR A 375 -21.40 3.38 2.64
N LEU A 376 -20.31 2.96 1.99
CA LEU A 376 -19.74 1.62 2.14
C LEU A 376 -19.12 1.39 3.51
#